data_6005b98ef2ca932402700a638f0c0f04
#
_entry.id   6005b98ef2ca932402700a638f0c0f04
#
_cell.length_a   1.000
_cell.length_b   1.000
_cell.length_c   1.000
_cell.angle_alpha   90.00
_cell.angle_beta   90.00
_cell.angle_gamma   90.00
#
_symmetry.space_group_name_H-M   'P 1'
#
loop_
_entity.id
_entity.type
_entity.pdbx_description
1 polymer ?
#
loop_
_entity_poly.entity_id
_entity_poly.type
_entity_poly.pdbx_seq_one_letter_code
_entity_poly.pdbx_strand_id
1 'polypeptide(L)'
;EPIFAVADLSPSPQAARHLAAVLPMQPARRADRLAQPVATLYTGGEPSADDVIDAIFALADTVALLPGAGALSSPRWLIRLQGGSDGPVPGAADYTGESDELAGSTGLAALEEIEDVAIVATPAAAAHPASHAQVVQALWAHCRRMRYRVGIVDAEQGMSLNEVRTFAGQFSDSLLALYYPWVVTADPSGVRPELTVPPGGFIAGVYAGTDVRRGVHKAPANEVLIGVTGLETDINRFRQELLNPNGVNCLRFFPGRGYRVWGARTLSDDPEWRYVNVRRYFLFLERSIEKSTQWAVFE
;
A
#
# COMPACT_ATOMS: atom_id res chain seq x y z
N GLU A 1 12.61 17.59 10.17
CA GLU A 1 11.97 18.46 9.15
C GLU A 1 10.46 18.30 9.25
N PRO A 2 9.66 19.40 9.12
CA PRO A 2 8.21 19.26 9.11
C PRO A 2 7.78 18.50 7.87
N ILE A 3 6.99 17.44 8.04
CA ILE A 3 6.45 16.61 6.96
C ILE A 3 5.34 17.35 6.21
N PHE A 4 4.70 18.28 6.88
CA PHE A 4 3.63 19.11 6.34
C PHE A 4 3.67 20.50 6.94
N ALA A 5 3.52 21.56 6.15
CA ALA A 5 3.45 22.92 6.61
C ALA A 5 2.39 23.71 5.85
N VAL A 6 1.54 24.39 6.58
CA VAL A 6 0.59 25.35 6.01
C VAL A 6 0.92 26.72 6.58
N ALA A 7 1.24 27.65 5.70
CA ALA A 7 1.61 29.02 6.08
C ALA A 7 0.44 30.00 5.91
N ASP A 8 0.56 31.17 6.55
CA ASP A 8 -0.33 32.32 6.37
C ASP A 8 -1.81 32.02 6.71
N LEU A 9 -2.05 31.16 7.70
CA LEU A 9 -3.38 30.92 8.22
C LEU A 9 -3.83 32.08 9.11
N SER A 10 -5.08 32.48 8.95
CA SER A 10 -5.70 33.49 9.82
C SER A 10 -6.81 32.87 10.67
N PRO A 11 -6.90 33.19 11.95
CA PRO A 11 -8.02 32.82 12.80
C PRO A 11 -9.30 33.64 12.48
N SER A 12 -9.18 34.76 11.77
CA SER A 12 -10.33 35.62 11.42
C SER A 12 -11.23 34.96 10.36
N PRO A 13 -12.53 34.78 10.59
CA PRO A 13 -13.47 34.21 9.64
C PRO A 13 -13.58 34.94 8.31
N GLN A 14 -13.26 36.24 8.28
CA GLN A 14 -13.30 37.06 7.06
C GLN A 14 -12.02 37.01 6.23
N ALA A 15 -10.98 36.37 6.75
CA ALA A 15 -9.73 36.23 5.99
C ALA A 15 -9.85 35.21 4.86
N ALA A 16 -9.26 35.52 3.70
CA ALA A 16 -9.25 34.59 2.55
C ALA A 16 -8.59 33.24 2.87
N ARG A 17 -7.69 33.21 3.84
CA ARG A 17 -7.05 31.99 4.34
C ARG A 17 -7.44 31.72 5.80
N HIS A 18 -8.73 31.77 6.07
CA HIS A 18 -9.28 31.38 7.37
C HIS A 18 -8.96 29.93 7.69
N LEU A 19 -8.55 29.68 8.91
CA LEU A 19 -8.07 28.37 9.39
C LEU A 19 -9.06 27.22 9.09
N ALA A 20 -10.36 27.42 9.38
CA ALA A 20 -11.38 26.42 9.14
C ALA A 20 -11.73 26.22 7.64
N ALA A 21 -11.45 27.21 6.77
CA ALA A 21 -11.63 27.07 5.33
C ALA A 21 -10.45 26.32 4.67
N VAL A 22 -9.24 26.53 5.17
CA VAL A 22 -8.02 25.88 4.64
C VAL A 22 -7.82 24.47 5.24
N LEU A 23 -8.21 24.28 6.49
CA LEU A 23 -8.13 23.00 7.22
C LEU A 23 -9.53 22.61 7.71
N PRO A 24 -10.48 22.27 6.83
CA PRO A 24 -11.82 21.91 7.23
C PRO A 24 -11.82 20.60 8.01
N MET A 25 -12.66 20.49 9.04
CA MET A 25 -12.81 19.29 9.88
C MET A 25 -13.21 18.06 9.05
N GLN A 26 -14.02 18.27 8.04
CA GLN A 26 -14.46 17.25 7.10
C GLN A 26 -14.24 17.76 5.67
N PRO A 27 -13.07 17.49 5.07
CA PRO A 27 -12.84 17.83 3.69
C PRO A 27 -13.85 17.15 2.77
N ALA A 28 -14.41 17.89 1.81
CA ALA A 28 -15.40 17.35 0.89
C ALA A 28 -14.84 16.25 0.00
N ARG A 29 -13.55 16.36 -0.36
CA ARG A 29 -12.89 15.36 -1.19
C ARG A 29 -12.12 14.37 -0.32
N ARG A 30 -12.23 13.07 -0.64
CA ARG A 30 -11.47 12.01 0.03
C ARG A 30 -9.96 12.21 -0.09
N ALA A 31 -9.46 12.65 -1.24
CA ALA A 31 -8.05 12.95 -1.43
C ALA A 31 -7.55 13.98 -0.42
N ASP A 32 -8.35 15.01 -0.15
CA ASP A 32 -8.02 16.05 0.82
C ASP A 32 -8.05 15.50 2.25
N ARG A 33 -8.97 14.57 2.57
CA ARG A 33 -9.00 13.87 3.87
C ARG A 33 -7.76 13.03 4.11
N LEU A 34 -7.25 12.36 3.08
CA LEU A 34 -6.03 11.55 3.16
C LEU A 34 -4.76 12.40 3.16
N ALA A 35 -4.81 13.57 2.52
CA ALA A 35 -3.70 14.51 2.46
C ALA A 35 -3.59 15.41 3.71
N GLN A 36 -4.60 15.41 4.59
CA GLN A 36 -4.57 16.14 5.85
C GLN A 36 -4.03 15.26 6.99
N PRO A 37 -2.71 15.16 7.18
CA PRO A 37 -2.11 14.34 8.25
C PRO A 37 -2.19 15.01 9.62
N VAL A 38 -2.95 16.11 9.77
CA VAL A 38 -2.89 16.97 10.91
C VAL A 38 -4.21 16.99 11.69
N ALA A 39 -4.12 17.09 13.01
CA ALA A 39 -5.25 17.30 13.88
C ALA A 39 -6.05 18.54 13.45
N THR A 40 -7.37 18.36 13.26
CA THR A 40 -8.27 19.47 13.00
C THR A 40 -8.69 20.08 14.33
N LEU A 41 -8.46 21.38 14.48
CA LEU A 41 -8.94 22.10 15.65
C LEU A 41 -10.44 22.36 15.51
N TYR A 42 -11.25 21.73 16.36
CA TYR A 42 -12.69 21.98 16.42
C TYR A 42 -12.99 23.06 17.47
N THR A 43 -13.59 24.16 17.06
CA THR A 43 -13.88 25.31 17.91
C THR A 43 -15.36 25.47 18.27
N GLY A 44 -16.23 24.57 17.85
CA GLY A 44 -17.65 24.55 18.25
C GLY A 44 -18.39 25.88 17.96
N GLY A 45 -18.64 26.23 16.71
CA GLY A 45 -19.31 27.46 16.30
C GLY A 45 -18.43 28.33 15.40
N GLU A 46 -18.71 29.62 15.33
CA GLU A 46 -17.87 30.62 14.65
C GLU A 46 -17.00 31.37 15.70
N PRO A 47 -15.81 30.83 16.07
CA PRO A 47 -14.96 31.46 17.06
C PRO A 47 -14.36 32.74 16.52
N SER A 48 -14.20 33.73 17.41
CA SER A 48 -13.38 34.89 17.11
C SER A 48 -11.89 34.51 17.04
N ALA A 49 -11.07 35.42 16.48
CA ALA A 49 -9.62 35.22 16.47
C ALA A 49 -9.05 35.02 17.87
N ASP A 50 -9.58 35.75 18.84
CA ASP A 50 -9.14 35.68 20.25
C ASP A 50 -9.53 34.33 20.88
N ASP A 51 -10.72 33.81 20.61
CA ASP A 51 -11.15 32.49 21.10
C ASP A 51 -10.22 31.37 20.60
N VAL A 52 -9.77 31.43 19.35
CA VAL A 52 -8.84 30.44 18.78
C VAL A 52 -7.47 30.55 19.43
N ILE A 53 -6.98 31.77 19.65
CA ILE A 53 -5.71 32.05 20.34
C ILE A 53 -5.77 31.55 21.77
N ASP A 54 -6.83 31.89 22.50
CA ASP A 54 -7.03 31.48 23.89
C ASP A 54 -7.15 29.95 24.01
N ALA A 55 -7.82 29.28 23.07
CA ALA A 55 -7.88 27.83 23.02
C ALA A 55 -6.50 27.18 22.79
N ILE A 56 -5.66 27.77 21.93
CA ILE A 56 -4.28 27.31 21.73
C ILE A 56 -3.45 27.51 23.01
N PHE A 57 -3.60 28.66 23.68
CA PHE A 57 -2.89 28.95 24.95
C PHE A 57 -3.41 28.12 26.11
N ALA A 58 -4.69 27.72 26.11
CA ALA A 58 -5.25 26.81 27.12
C ALA A 58 -4.65 25.40 27.04
N LEU A 59 -4.01 25.05 25.92
CA LEU A 59 -3.21 23.83 25.76
C LEU A 59 -1.76 23.99 26.28
N ALA A 60 -1.48 25.05 27.05
CA ALA A 60 -0.11 25.44 27.46
C ALA A 60 0.67 24.32 28.18
N ASP A 61 -0.01 23.43 28.92
CA ASP A 61 0.62 22.29 29.60
C ASP A 61 1.19 21.26 28.63
N THR A 62 0.76 21.31 27.36
CA THR A 62 1.19 20.42 26.28
C THR A 62 1.99 21.14 25.18
N VAL A 63 2.17 22.46 25.32
CA VAL A 63 2.85 23.33 24.35
C VAL A 63 4.25 23.70 24.85
N ALA A 64 5.26 23.37 24.06
CA ALA A 64 6.62 23.81 24.32
C ALA A 64 7.02 24.89 23.31
N LEU A 65 7.52 26.01 23.80
CA LEU A 65 8.11 27.04 22.95
C LEU A 65 9.46 26.54 22.44
N LEU A 66 9.58 26.32 21.16
CA LEU A 66 10.85 25.96 20.55
C LEU A 66 11.66 27.21 20.25
N PRO A 67 12.91 27.30 20.71
CA PRO A 67 13.78 28.40 20.37
C PRO A 67 14.01 28.44 18.86
N GLY A 68 13.79 29.60 18.26
CA GLY A 68 14.02 29.78 16.84
C GLY A 68 15.52 29.80 16.52
N ALA A 69 15.88 29.26 15.37
CA ALA A 69 17.24 29.35 14.85
C ALA A 69 17.42 30.68 14.11
N GLY A 70 17.95 31.68 14.78
CA GLY A 70 18.33 32.98 14.20
C GLY A 70 17.41 34.15 14.58
N ALA A 71 17.87 35.37 14.32
CA ALA A 71 17.27 36.64 14.75
C ALA A 71 15.92 37.00 14.08
N LEU A 72 15.43 36.21 13.13
CA LEU A 72 14.16 36.40 12.41
C LEU A 72 13.15 35.28 12.66
N SER A 73 13.40 34.43 13.64
CA SER A 73 12.50 33.27 13.88
C SER A 73 11.34 33.69 14.78
N SER A 74 10.14 33.58 14.24
CA SER A 74 8.92 33.66 15.03
C SER A 74 8.90 32.53 16.08
N PRO A 75 8.34 32.77 17.29
CA PRO A 75 8.18 31.71 18.27
C PRO A 75 7.42 30.53 17.69
N ARG A 76 7.97 29.34 17.89
CA ARG A 76 7.35 28.07 17.41
C ARG A 76 6.76 27.36 18.62
N TRP A 77 5.58 26.84 18.41
CA TRP A 77 4.83 26.09 19.40
C TRP A 77 4.86 24.59 19.05
N LEU A 78 5.23 23.75 20.00
CA LEU A 78 5.15 22.29 19.87
C LEU A 78 3.99 21.81 20.72
N ILE A 79 2.94 21.32 20.07
CA ILE A 79 1.78 20.70 20.72
C ILE A 79 1.96 19.20 20.63
N ARG A 80 2.02 18.51 21.75
CA ARG A 80 2.01 17.05 21.79
C ARG A 80 0.57 16.55 21.88
N LEU A 81 0.12 15.89 20.85
CA LEU A 81 -1.15 15.18 20.86
C LEU A 81 -1.02 13.91 21.69
N GLN A 82 -2.04 13.62 22.49
CA GLN A 82 -2.13 12.43 23.34
C GLN A 82 -3.50 11.77 23.16
N GLY A 83 -3.63 10.50 23.52
CA GLY A 83 -4.89 9.76 23.43
C GLY A 83 -5.31 9.35 22.03
N GLY A 84 -4.41 9.42 21.05
CA GLY A 84 -4.65 8.85 19.73
C GLY A 84 -4.76 7.33 19.77
N SER A 85 -5.48 6.77 18.80
CA SER A 85 -5.61 5.33 18.58
C SER A 85 -5.49 5.06 17.08
N ASP A 86 -4.82 3.96 16.72
CA ASP A 86 -4.68 3.52 15.33
C ASP A 86 -5.99 2.99 14.72
N GLY A 87 -7.05 2.91 15.53
CA GLY A 87 -8.32 2.32 15.13
C GLY A 87 -8.30 0.79 15.18
N PRO A 88 -9.41 0.14 14.78
CA PRO A 88 -9.49 -1.31 14.70
C PRO A 88 -8.67 -1.85 13.52
N VAL A 89 -8.23 -3.10 13.64
CA VAL A 89 -7.59 -3.81 12.53
C VAL A 89 -8.56 -3.95 11.36
N PRO A 90 -8.18 -3.56 10.13
CA PRO A 90 -9.04 -3.67 8.97
C PRO A 90 -9.44 -5.12 8.67
N GLY A 91 -10.74 -5.37 8.50
CA GLY A 91 -11.29 -6.65 8.09
C GLY A 91 -11.46 -6.76 6.56
N ALA A 92 -12.00 -7.88 6.10
CA ALA A 92 -12.22 -8.13 4.67
C ALA A 92 -13.14 -7.09 4.01
N ALA A 93 -14.14 -6.59 4.72
CA ALA A 93 -15.04 -5.55 4.23
C ALA A 93 -14.31 -4.22 3.99
N ASP A 94 -13.39 -3.83 4.89
CA ASP A 94 -12.60 -2.61 4.73
C ASP A 94 -11.66 -2.69 3.52
N TYR A 95 -11.08 -3.89 3.27
CA TYR A 95 -10.27 -4.11 2.06
C TYR A 95 -11.10 -4.13 0.79
N THR A 96 -12.29 -4.75 0.79
CA THR A 96 -13.21 -4.73 -0.37
C THR A 96 -13.63 -3.30 -0.66
N GLY A 97 -13.99 -2.57 0.38
CA GLY A 97 -14.45 -1.20 0.30
C GLY A 97 -15.85 -1.05 -0.29
N GLU A 98 -16.32 0.17 -0.29
CA GLU A 98 -17.60 0.59 -0.82
C GLU A 98 -17.40 1.71 -1.84
N SER A 99 -18.29 1.80 -2.82
CA SER A 99 -18.35 2.92 -3.76
C SER A 99 -19.49 3.83 -3.36
N ASP A 100 -19.18 5.10 -3.06
CA ASP A 100 -20.16 6.13 -2.72
C ASP A 100 -19.87 7.38 -3.54
N GLU A 101 -20.87 7.88 -4.26
CA GLU A 101 -20.73 9.05 -5.15
C GLU A 101 -20.43 10.34 -4.37
N LEU A 102 -20.91 10.46 -3.13
CA LEU A 102 -20.76 11.66 -2.31
C LEU A 102 -19.55 11.55 -1.36
N ALA A 103 -19.41 10.43 -0.67
CA ALA A 103 -18.33 10.20 0.29
C ALA A 103 -17.02 9.72 -0.36
N GLY A 104 -17.08 9.30 -1.61
CA GLY A 104 -15.98 8.70 -2.36
C GLY A 104 -15.82 7.20 -2.03
N SER A 105 -15.15 6.48 -2.92
CA SER A 105 -14.93 5.04 -2.79
C SER A 105 -13.84 4.70 -1.79
N THR A 106 -13.91 3.53 -1.15
CA THR A 106 -12.96 3.03 -0.15
C THR A 106 -12.33 1.70 -0.59
N GLY A 107 -11.28 1.23 0.11
CA GLY A 107 -10.67 -0.07 -0.13
C GLY A 107 -10.28 -0.30 -1.60
N LEU A 108 -10.47 -1.53 -2.08
CA LEU A 108 -10.21 -1.90 -3.49
C LEU A 108 -11.19 -1.20 -4.45
N ALA A 109 -12.41 -0.86 -4.02
CA ALA A 109 -13.35 -0.13 -4.85
C ALA A 109 -12.81 1.27 -5.22
N ALA A 110 -12.02 1.92 -4.37
CA ALA A 110 -11.37 3.18 -4.69
C ALA A 110 -10.36 3.10 -5.85
N LEU A 111 -9.79 1.92 -6.08
CA LEU A 111 -8.87 1.70 -7.20
C LEU A 111 -9.61 1.51 -8.54
N GLU A 112 -10.92 1.28 -8.53
CA GLU A 112 -11.69 1.03 -9.76
C GLU A 112 -11.76 2.26 -10.66
N GLU A 113 -11.75 3.44 -10.06
CA GLU A 113 -11.74 4.72 -10.77
C GLU A 113 -10.38 5.06 -11.42
N ILE A 114 -9.33 4.30 -11.09
CA ILE A 114 -7.98 4.57 -11.56
C ILE A 114 -7.61 3.54 -12.64
N GLU A 115 -7.75 3.91 -13.90
CA GLU A 115 -7.52 2.99 -15.02
C GLU A 115 -6.08 2.48 -15.15
N ASP A 116 -5.08 3.27 -14.75
CA ASP A 116 -3.66 2.95 -15.00
C ASP A 116 -3.03 2.00 -13.98
N VAL A 117 -3.81 1.49 -13.02
CA VAL A 117 -3.34 0.49 -12.06
C VAL A 117 -3.23 -0.87 -12.74
N ALA A 118 -2.03 -1.44 -12.79
CA ALA A 118 -1.75 -2.77 -13.37
C ALA A 118 -1.34 -3.82 -12.31
N ILE A 119 -0.89 -3.38 -11.13
CA ILE A 119 -0.40 -4.24 -10.05
C ILE A 119 -1.13 -3.85 -8.77
N VAL A 120 -1.71 -4.82 -8.09
CA VAL A 120 -2.42 -4.60 -6.81
C VAL A 120 -1.90 -5.59 -5.78
N ALA A 121 -1.73 -5.14 -4.55
CA ALA A 121 -1.30 -5.97 -3.43
C ALA A 121 -2.03 -5.55 -2.14
N THR A 122 -2.19 -6.51 -1.23
CA THR A 122 -2.80 -6.29 0.09
C THR A 122 -1.89 -6.85 1.21
N PRO A 123 -0.62 -6.39 1.30
CA PRO A 123 0.38 -7.04 2.14
C PRO A 123 -0.01 -7.08 3.62
N ALA A 124 -0.62 -6.02 4.16
CA ALA A 124 -1.02 -5.97 5.56
C ALA A 124 -2.02 -7.07 5.95
N ALA A 125 -2.83 -7.56 5.00
CA ALA A 125 -3.80 -8.62 5.26
C ALA A 125 -3.13 -9.93 5.69
N ALA A 126 -1.93 -10.22 5.21
CA ALA A 126 -1.17 -11.44 5.54
C ALA A 126 -0.75 -11.51 7.02
N ALA A 127 -0.78 -10.38 7.74
CA ALA A 127 -0.55 -10.33 9.19
C ALA A 127 -1.80 -10.71 10.01
N HIS A 128 -2.95 -10.91 9.36
CA HIS A 128 -4.25 -11.16 10.01
C HIS A 128 -4.91 -12.42 9.45
N PRO A 129 -4.48 -13.62 9.90
CA PRO A 129 -4.92 -14.92 9.37
C PRO A 129 -6.45 -15.11 9.34
N ALA A 130 -7.18 -14.55 10.32
CA ALA A 130 -8.62 -14.69 10.40
C ALA A 130 -9.40 -14.12 9.20
N SER A 131 -8.86 -13.10 8.53
CA SER A 131 -9.49 -12.44 7.39
C SER A 131 -8.69 -12.59 6.09
N HIS A 132 -7.47 -13.11 6.15
CA HIS A 132 -6.52 -13.12 5.03
C HIS A 132 -7.09 -13.77 3.76
N ALA A 133 -7.60 -15.00 3.86
CA ALA A 133 -8.15 -15.71 2.72
C ALA A 133 -9.32 -14.94 2.06
N GLN A 134 -10.15 -14.26 2.86
CA GLN A 134 -11.26 -13.45 2.37
C GLN A 134 -10.74 -12.19 1.65
N VAL A 135 -9.69 -11.54 2.17
CA VAL A 135 -9.05 -10.40 1.52
C VAL A 135 -8.41 -10.80 0.19
N VAL A 136 -7.77 -11.96 0.13
CA VAL A 136 -7.20 -12.49 -1.13
C VAL A 136 -8.30 -12.79 -2.15
N GLN A 137 -9.46 -13.30 -1.71
CA GLN A 137 -10.62 -13.46 -2.58
C GLN A 137 -11.17 -12.13 -3.09
N ALA A 138 -11.22 -11.09 -2.24
CA ALA A 138 -11.61 -9.74 -2.67
C ALA A 138 -10.63 -9.15 -3.69
N LEU A 139 -9.31 -9.33 -3.48
CA LEU A 139 -8.26 -8.94 -4.41
C LEU A 139 -8.43 -9.68 -5.76
N TRP A 140 -8.68 -10.98 -5.72
CA TRP A 140 -8.92 -11.77 -6.92
C TRP A 140 -10.16 -11.30 -7.69
N ALA A 141 -11.29 -11.13 -7.00
CA ALA A 141 -12.52 -10.61 -7.61
C ALA A 141 -12.29 -9.23 -8.24
N HIS A 142 -11.55 -8.36 -7.56
CA HIS A 142 -11.16 -7.04 -8.07
C HIS A 142 -10.33 -7.15 -9.36
N CYS A 143 -9.28 -7.98 -9.39
CA CYS A 143 -8.45 -8.19 -10.57
C CYS A 143 -9.25 -8.72 -11.75
N ARG A 144 -10.17 -9.68 -11.52
CA ARG A 144 -11.06 -10.22 -12.56
C ARG A 144 -12.02 -9.16 -13.10
N ARG A 145 -12.61 -8.34 -12.24
CA ARG A 145 -13.54 -7.28 -12.66
C ARG A 145 -12.83 -6.20 -13.47
N MET A 146 -11.62 -5.80 -13.03
CA MET A 146 -10.83 -4.76 -13.70
C MET A 146 -10.04 -5.26 -14.91
N ARG A 147 -9.97 -6.54 -15.16
CA ARG A 147 -9.39 -7.24 -16.32
C ARG A 147 -7.88 -7.09 -16.51
N TYR A 148 -7.32 -5.88 -16.42
CA TYR A 148 -5.92 -5.57 -16.76
C TYR A 148 -4.99 -5.50 -15.57
N ARG A 149 -5.38 -6.08 -14.43
CA ARG A 149 -4.64 -6.07 -13.16
C ARG A 149 -4.18 -7.45 -12.76
N VAL A 150 -3.02 -7.50 -12.12
CA VAL A 150 -2.55 -8.71 -11.43
C VAL A 150 -2.43 -8.43 -9.95
N GLY A 151 -2.82 -9.42 -9.13
CA GLY A 151 -2.73 -9.41 -7.68
C GLY A 151 -1.45 -10.08 -7.19
N ILE A 152 -0.70 -9.38 -6.35
CA ILE A 152 0.40 -9.96 -5.58
C ILE A 152 -0.19 -10.44 -4.26
N VAL A 153 -0.02 -11.73 -3.97
CA VAL A 153 -0.49 -12.39 -2.76
C VAL A 153 0.70 -12.74 -1.90
N ASP A 154 0.61 -12.46 -0.63
CA ASP A 154 1.57 -12.87 0.39
C ASP A 154 1.05 -14.08 1.15
N ALA A 155 1.93 -15.02 1.50
CA ALA A 155 1.58 -16.06 2.47
C ALA A 155 1.43 -15.43 3.87
N GLU A 156 0.70 -16.07 4.77
CA GLU A 156 0.61 -15.63 6.15
C GLU A 156 1.95 -15.84 6.88
N GLN A 157 2.19 -15.05 7.90
CA GLN A 157 3.40 -15.17 8.71
C GLN A 157 3.47 -16.55 9.38
N GLY A 158 4.65 -17.18 9.37
CA GLY A 158 4.91 -18.44 10.04
C GLY A 158 4.36 -19.68 9.35
N MET A 159 3.72 -19.56 8.18
CA MET A 159 3.24 -20.74 7.44
C MET A 159 4.39 -21.73 7.16
N SER A 160 4.15 -23.00 7.46
CA SER A 160 4.99 -24.11 7.02
C SER A 160 4.86 -24.35 5.51
N LEU A 161 5.77 -25.15 4.94
CA LEU A 161 5.72 -25.49 3.50
C LEU A 161 4.41 -26.17 3.09
N ASN A 162 3.81 -26.96 3.96
CA ASN A 162 2.55 -27.63 3.67
C ASN A 162 1.37 -26.66 3.74
N GLU A 163 1.36 -25.75 4.72
CA GLU A 163 0.31 -24.75 4.86
C GLU A 163 0.30 -23.78 3.67
N VAL A 164 1.46 -23.26 3.24
CA VAL A 164 1.51 -22.37 2.07
C VAL A 164 1.08 -23.10 0.77
N ARG A 165 1.39 -24.39 0.64
CA ARG A 165 0.88 -25.18 -0.51
C ARG A 165 -0.63 -25.35 -0.46
N THR A 166 -1.17 -25.66 0.71
CA THR A 166 -2.61 -25.77 0.92
C THR A 166 -3.31 -24.46 0.65
N PHE A 167 -2.72 -23.35 1.10
CA PHE A 167 -3.23 -22.01 0.83
C PHE A 167 -3.20 -21.68 -0.68
N ALA A 168 -2.08 -21.93 -1.36
CA ALA A 168 -1.97 -21.76 -2.81
C ALA A 168 -3.04 -22.55 -3.57
N GLY A 169 -3.32 -23.79 -3.15
CA GLY A 169 -4.32 -24.64 -3.77
C GLY A 169 -5.78 -24.19 -3.63
N GLN A 170 -6.05 -23.15 -2.83
CA GLN A 170 -7.39 -22.54 -2.74
C GLN A 170 -7.72 -21.64 -3.94
N PHE A 171 -6.71 -21.26 -4.71
CA PHE A 171 -6.85 -20.34 -5.83
C PHE A 171 -6.29 -20.96 -7.10
N SER A 172 -7.04 -20.87 -8.18
CA SER A 172 -6.57 -21.24 -9.51
C SER A 172 -6.92 -20.15 -10.51
N ASP A 173 -6.02 -19.16 -10.63
CA ASP A 173 -6.18 -18.08 -11.59
C ASP A 173 -4.82 -17.48 -12.00
N SER A 174 -4.75 -17.05 -13.25
CA SER A 174 -3.56 -16.41 -13.83
C SER A 174 -3.36 -14.95 -13.42
N LEU A 175 -4.35 -14.34 -12.78
CA LEU A 175 -4.27 -12.96 -12.30
C LEU A 175 -3.66 -12.84 -10.91
N LEU A 176 -3.35 -13.95 -10.24
CA LEU A 176 -2.73 -13.96 -8.91
C LEU A 176 -1.34 -14.59 -8.95
N ALA A 177 -0.43 -14.05 -8.16
CA ALA A 177 0.91 -14.60 -7.93
C ALA A 177 1.24 -14.57 -6.44
N LEU A 178 1.51 -15.74 -5.85
CA LEU A 178 1.80 -15.91 -4.42
C LEU A 178 3.30 -15.91 -4.16
N TYR A 179 3.73 -15.17 -3.14
CA TYR A 179 5.13 -15.05 -2.71
C TYR A 179 5.34 -15.51 -1.27
N TYR A 180 6.47 -16.18 -1.04
CA TYR A 180 6.88 -16.75 0.25
C TYR A 180 8.41 -16.89 0.32
N PRO A 181 9.05 -16.77 1.48
CA PRO A 181 8.52 -16.39 2.80
C PRO A 181 8.48 -14.86 3.01
N TRP A 182 8.15 -14.45 4.25
CA TRP A 182 8.27 -13.06 4.67
C TRP A 182 9.75 -12.62 4.70
N VAL A 183 9.94 -11.31 4.56
CA VAL A 183 11.26 -10.69 4.52
C VAL A 183 11.57 -9.95 5.82
N VAL A 184 12.85 -9.95 6.20
CA VAL A 184 13.37 -9.13 7.29
C VAL A 184 14.04 -7.91 6.69
N THR A 185 13.74 -6.74 7.23
CA THR A 185 14.27 -5.45 6.79
C THR A 185 14.54 -4.56 8.00
N ALA A 186 15.39 -3.54 7.84
CA ALA A 186 15.59 -2.53 8.87
C ALA A 186 14.28 -1.77 9.16
N ASP A 187 14.02 -1.48 10.43
CA ASP A 187 12.87 -0.67 10.82
C ASP A 187 13.09 0.80 10.44
N PRO A 188 12.31 1.36 9.50
CA PRO A 188 12.47 2.75 9.10
C PRO A 188 12.12 3.76 10.21
N SER A 189 11.36 3.34 11.22
CA SER A 189 11.04 4.17 12.38
C SER A 189 12.18 4.23 13.41
N GLY A 190 13.13 3.32 13.33
CA GLY A 190 14.24 3.19 14.28
C GLY A 190 13.85 2.70 15.69
N VAL A 191 12.59 2.30 15.88
CA VAL A 191 12.09 1.78 17.17
C VAL A 191 12.63 0.37 17.44
N ARG A 192 12.78 -0.43 16.39
CA ARG A 192 13.34 -1.78 16.44
C ARG A 192 14.53 -1.87 15.48
N PRO A 193 15.49 -2.77 15.70
CA PRO A 193 16.60 -2.97 14.76
C PRO A 193 16.09 -3.52 13.42
N GLU A 194 15.12 -4.41 13.45
CA GLU A 194 14.57 -5.08 12.26
C GLU A 194 13.08 -5.34 12.40
N LEU A 195 12.40 -5.41 11.26
CA LEU A 195 11.00 -5.79 11.10
C LEU A 195 10.89 -7.00 10.16
N THR A 196 10.03 -7.94 10.52
CA THR A 196 9.59 -9.00 9.60
C THR A 196 8.27 -8.58 8.97
N VAL A 197 8.25 -8.45 7.64
CA VAL A 197 7.11 -7.92 6.90
C VAL A 197 6.78 -8.80 5.69
N PRO A 198 5.51 -8.78 5.21
CA PRO A 198 5.13 -9.52 4.01
C PRO A 198 5.88 -8.97 2.78
N PRO A 199 6.27 -9.83 1.83
CA PRO A 199 7.10 -9.46 0.70
C PRO A 199 6.40 -8.62 -0.37
N GLY A 200 5.06 -8.55 -0.39
CA GLY A 200 4.27 -7.99 -1.49
C GLY A 200 4.68 -6.58 -1.93
N GLY A 201 5.04 -5.71 -0.99
CA GLY A 201 5.54 -4.36 -1.31
C GLY A 201 6.88 -4.39 -2.07
N PHE A 202 7.80 -5.24 -1.64
CA PHE A 202 9.09 -5.45 -2.34
C PHE A 202 8.89 -6.05 -3.73
N ILE A 203 7.99 -7.01 -3.83
CA ILE A 203 7.64 -7.66 -5.10
C ILE A 203 6.99 -6.67 -6.07
N ALA A 204 6.09 -5.82 -5.61
CA ALA A 204 5.52 -4.75 -6.43
C ALA A 204 6.61 -3.81 -6.97
N GLY A 205 7.58 -3.44 -6.13
CA GLY A 205 8.75 -2.67 -6.53
C GLY A 205 9.63 -3.40 -7.58
N VAL A 206 9.82 -4.72 -7.43
CA VAL A 206 10.53 -5.55 -8.42
C VAL A 206 9.77 -5.61 -9.74
N TYR A 207 8.45 -5.74 -9.73
CA TYR A 207 7.63 -5.71 -10.95
C TYR A 207 7.79 -4.36 -11.66
N ALA A 208 7.51 -3.26 -10.96
CA ALA A 208 7.63 -1.91 -11.53
C ALA A 208 9.03 -1.62 -12.05
N GLY A 209 10.06 -1.95 -11.29
CA GLY A 209 11.45 -1.77 -11.72
C GLY A 209 11.83 -2.62 -12.92
N THR A 210 11.31 -3.84 -13.04
CA THR A 210 11.53 -4.73 -14.19
C THR A 210 10.83 -4.18 -15.43
N ASP A 211 9.59 -3.72 -15.27
CA ASP A 211 8.80 -3.11 -16.36
C ASP A 211 9.52 -1.90 -16.98
N VAL A 212 10.02 -1.01 -16.12
CA VAL A 212 10.73 0.20 -16.57
C VAL A 212 12.04 -0.13 -17.27
N ARG A 213 12.83 -1.09 -16.73
CA ARG A 213 14.15 -1.40 -17.27
C ARG A 213 14.14 -2.34 -18.47
N ARG A 214 13.21 -3.27 -18.52
CA ARG A 214 13.23 -4.40 -19.46
C ARG A 214 11.92 -4.60 -20.21
N GLY A 215 10.82 -4.01 -19.74
CA GLY A 215 9.48 -4.20 -20.27
C GLY A 215 8.71 -5.33 -19.58
N VAL A 216 7.38 -5.30 -19.74
CA VAL A 216 6.42 -6.21 -19.10
C VAL A 216 6.62 -7.68 -19.49
N HIS A 217 7.19 -7.96 -20.67
CA HIS A 217 7.49 -9.31 -21.17
C HIS A 217 8.57 -10.04 -20.34
N LYS A 218 9.40 -9.30 -19.63
CA LYS A 218 10.45 -9.89 -18.78
C LYS A 218 9.85 -10.41 -17.48
N ALA A 219 10.14 -11.68 -17.15
CA ALA A 219 9.75 -12.26 -15.86
C ALA A 219 10.39 -11.47 -14.70
N PRO A 220 9.61 -11.05 -13.69
CA PRO A 220 10.12 -10.38 -12.49
C PRO A 220 10.77 -11.39 -11.53
N ALA A 221 11.72 -12.16 -12.06
CA ALA A 221 12.45 -13.20 -11.33
C ALA A 221 13.96 -13.05 -11.56
N ASN A 222 14.73 -13.61 -10.65
CA ASN A 222 16.18 -13.43 -10.51
C ASN A 222 16.56 -11.95 -10.27
N GLU A 223 15.62 -11.17 -9.73
CA GLU A 223 15.84 -9.78 -9.35
C GLU A 223 16.21 -9.71 -7.85
N VAL A 224 17.04 -8.73 -7.49
CA VAL A 224 17.49 -8.51 -6.12
C VAL A 224 16.39 -7.79 -5.34
N LEU A 225 16.17 -8.23 -4.11
CA LEU A 225 15.33 -7.53 -3.14
C LEU A 225 16.20 -6.51 -2.38
N ILE A 226 16.02 -5.25 -2.70
CA ILE A 226 16.78 -4.15 -2.09
C ILE A 226 16.21 -3.87 -0.70
N GLY A 227 17.09 -3.68 0.30
CA GLY A 227 16.70 -3.37 1.68
C GLY A 227 16.32 -4.60 2.52
N VAL A 228 16.36 -5.81 1.95
CA VAL A 228 16.14 -7.06 2.69
C VAL A 228 17.44 -7.51 3.33
N THR A 229 17.41 -7.73 4.65
CA THR A 229 18.53 -8.21 5.48
C THR A 229 18.42 -9.68 5.83
N GLY A 230 17.20 -10.26 5.75
CA GLY A 230 16.93 -11.65 6.09
C GLY A 230 15.63 -12.18 5.47
N LEU A 231 15.38 -13.46 5.69
CA LEU A 231 14.11 -14.12 5.40
C LEU A 231 13.62 -14.81 6.67
N GLU A 232 12.31 -14.81 6.88
CA GLU A 232 11.68 -15.51 8.00
C GLU A 232 12.00 -17.01 7.98
N THR A 233 12.05 -17.60 6.79
CA THR A 233 12.37 -19.01 6.58
C THR A 233 13.36 -19.14 5.44
N ASP A 234 14.44 -19.89 5.65
CA ASP A 234 15.40 -20.16 4.58
C ASP A 234 14.85 -21.19 3.59
N ILE A 235 14.81 -20.81 2.32
CA ILE A 235 14.35 -21.67 1.22
C ILE A 235 15.55 -22.19 0.43
N ASN A 236 15.86 -23.44 0.65
CA ASN A 236 16.87 -24.14 -0.13
C ASN A 236 16.28 -24.72 -1.44
N ARG A 237 17.14 -25.37 -2.25
CA ARG A 237 16.73 -25.95 -3.53
C ARG A 237 15.60 -26.98 -3.36
N PHE A 238 15.68 -27.86 -2.39
CA PHE A 238 14.69 -28.93 -2.20
C PHE A 238 13.33 -28.38 -1.77
N ARG A 239 13.30 -27.40 -0.89
CA ARG A 239 12.07 -26.71 -0.49
C ARG A 239 11.41 -25.99 -1.68
N GLN A 240 12.20 -25.36 -2.53
CA GLN A 240 11.70 -24.72 -3.73
C GLN A 240 11.16 -25.72 -4.76
N GLU A 241 11.82 -26.86 -4.95
CA GLU A 241 11.34 -27.93 -5.86
C GLU A 241 9.97 -28.47 -5.42
N LEU A 242 9.65 -28.36 -4.12
CA LEU A 242 8.34 -28.72 -3.57
C LEU A 242 7.29 -27.60 -3.77
N LEU A 243 7.69 -26.32 -3.66
CA LEU A 243 6.79 -25.17 -3.65
C LEU A 243 6.48 -24.63 -5.06
N ASN A 244 7.50 -24.50 -5.89
CA ASN A 244 7.39 -23.83 -7.18
C ASN A 244 6.39 -24.51 -8.16
N PRO A 245 6.29 -25.86 -8.26
CA PRO A 245 5.28 -26.51 -9.09
C PRO A 245 3.85 -26.16 -8.70
N ASN A 246 3.62 -25.79 -7.42
CA ASN A 246 2.32 -25.40 -6.87
C ASN A 246 2.04 -23.88 -6.98
N GLY A 247 2.76 -23.15 -7.81
CA GLY A 247 2.54 -21.72 -8.02
C GLY A 247 3.14 -20.81 -6.95
N VAL A 248 3.86 -21.34 -5.95
CA VAL A 248 4.49 -20.54 -4.89
C VAL A 248 5.82 -20.01 -5.37
N ASN A 249 5.97 -18.68 -5.43
CA ASN A 249 7.20 -18.00 -5.83
C ASN A 249 8.08 -17.79 -4.60
N CYS A 250 9.20 -18.48 -4.56
CA CYS A 250 10.10 -18.44 -3.42
C CYS A 250 11.04 -17.23 -3.45
N LEU A 251 11.28 -16.66 -2.29
CA LEU A 251 12.38 -15.74 -2.06
C LEU A 251 13.56 -16.54 -1.50
N ARG A 252 14.77 -16.28 -1.99
CA ARG A 252 15.96 -17.06 -1.62
C ARG A 252 17.17 -16.17 -1.43
N PHE A 253 18.02 -16.58 -0.52
CA PHE A 253 19.37 -16.04 -0.37
C PHE A 253 20.38 -16.81 -1.23
N PHE A 254 21.25 -16.06 -1.90
CA PHE A 254 22.35 -16.60 -2.67
C PHE A 254 23.66 -15.95 -2.21
N PRO A 255 24.64 -16.71 -1.71
CA PRO A 255 25.93 -16.15 -1.34
C PRO A 255 26.56 -15.33 -2.48
N GLY A 256 27.03 -14.13 -2.18
CA GLY A 256 27.59 -13.20 -3.15
C GLY A 256 26.58 -12.56 -4.12
N ARG A 257 25.29 -12.93 -4.08
CA ARG A 257 24.25 -12.41 -4.98
C ARG A 257 23.04 -11.82 -4.24
N GLY A 258 22.99 -11.95 -2.91
CA GLY A 258 21.95 -11.41 -2.04
C GLY A 258 20.61 -12.15 -2.08
N TYR A 259 19.58 -11.50 -1.53
CA TYR A 259 18.21 -12.00 -1.50
C TYR A 259 17.54 -11.75 -2.84
N ARG A 260 16.91 -12.78 -3.41
CA ARG A 260 16.34 -12.70 -4.75
C ARG A 260 14.95 -13.29 -4.83
N VAL A 261 14.16 -12.73 -5.72
CA VAL A 261 12.92 -13.35 -6.20
C VAL A 261 13.31 -14.54 -7.07
N TRP A 262 12.91 -15.76 -6.70
CA TRP A 262 13.32 -16.99 -7.40
C TRP A 262 12.12 -17.76 -7.93
N GLY A 263 11.20 -17.05 -8.57
CA GLY A 263 10.00 -17.56 -9.21
C GLY A 263 9.18 -16.43 -9.82
N ALA A 264 8.43 -16.72 -10.86
CA ALA A 264 7.45 -15.82 -11.48
C ALA A 264 6.32 -16.66 -12.08
N ARG A 265 5.66 -17.45 -11.24
CA ARG A 265 4.48 -18.22 -11.59
C ARG A 265 3.22 -17.55 -11.08
N THR A 266 2.16 -17.69 -11.84
CA THR A 266 0.79 -17.42 -11.40
C THR A 266 0.28 -18.59 -10.56
N LEU A 267 -0.90 -18.44 -9.97
CA LEU A 267 -1.62 -19.54 -9.30
C LEU A 267 -2.46 -20.37 -10.30
N SER A 268 -2.29 -20.20 -11.61
CA SER A 268 -3.03 -20.91 -12.63
C SER A 268 -2.54 -22.36 -12.80
N ASP A 269 -3.50 -23.28 -12.90
CA ASP A 269 -3.27 -24.67 -13.29
C ASP A 269 -3.08 -24.81 -14.81
N ASP A 270 -3.52 -23.80 -15.58
CA ASP A 270 -3.37 -23.77 -17.03
C ASP A 270 -1.89 -23.56 -17.42
N PRO A 271 -1.27 -24.49 -18.16
CA PRO A 271 0.12 -24.38 -18.56
C PRO A 271 0.43 -23.17 -19.44
N GLU A 272 -0.56 -22.66 -20.21
CA GLU A 272 -0.37 -21.47 -21.06
C GLU A 272 -0.27 -20.18 -20.23
N TRP A 273 -1.01 -20.10 -19.11
CA TRP A 273 -1.07 -18.93 -18.25
C TRP A 273 -0.26 -19.07 -16.95
N ARG A 274 0.61 -20.04 -16.89
CA ARG A 274 1.40 -20.37 -15.71
C ARG A 274 2.43 -19.31 -15.31
N TYR A 275 2.85 -18.45 -16.22
CA TYR A 275 3.92 -17.49 -15.99
C TYR A 275 3.40 -16.05 -15.92
N VAL A 276 3.81 -15.32 -14.88
CA VAL A 276 3.43 -13.94 -14.62
C VAL A 276 3.74 -13.02 -15.82
N ASN A 277 4.93 -13.15 -16.39
CA ASN A 277 5.33 -12.30 -17.51
C ASN A 277 4.50 -12.58 -18.78
N VAL A 278 4.11 -13.83 -19.03
CA VAL A 278 3.23 -14.17 -20.16
C VAL A 278 1.87 -13.51 -19.93
N ARG A 279 1.25 -13.75 -18.76
CA ARG A 279 -0.07 -13.18 -18.46
C ARG A 279 -0.05 -11.65 -18.50
N ARG A 280 0.91 -11.01 -17.86
CA ARG A 280 1.04 -9.55 -17.85
C ARG A 280 1.29 -8.96 -19.24
N TYR A 281 2.08 -9.64 -20.05
CA TYR A 281 2.32 -9.20 -21.42
C TYR A 281 1.02 -9.21 -22.25
N PHE A 282 0.20 -10.23 -22.13
CA PHE A 282 -1.11 -10.27 -22.80
C PHE A 282 -2.06 -9.20 -22.26
N LEU A 283 -2.13 -8.99 -20.94
CA LEU A 283 -2.93 -7.90 -20.38
C LEU A 283 -2.49 -6.52 -20.91
N PHE A 284 -1.20 -6.31 -21.06
CA PHE A 284 -0.65 -5.09 -21.65
C PHE A 284 -1.05 -4.95 -23.13
N LEU A 285 -0.97 -6.02 -23.93
CA LEU A 285 -1.37 -5.99 -25.32
C LEU A 285 -2.87 -5.75 -25.47
N GLU A 286 -3.70 -6.50 -24.74
CA GLU A 286 -5.16 -6.34 -24.74
C GLU A 286 -5.55 -4.88 -24.45
N ARG A 287 -4.98 -4.30 -23.38
CA ARG A 287 -5.26 -2.91 -23.02
C ARG A 287 -4.76 -1.91 -24.07
N SER A 288 -3.57 -2.14 -24.63
CA SER A 288 -2.99 -1.28 -25.65
C SER A 288 -3.83 -1.27 -26.91
N ILE A 289 -4.31 -2.44 -27.34
CA ILE A 289 -5.21 -2.58 -28.49
C ILE A 289 -6.53 -1.88 -28.21
N GLU A 290 -7.16 -2.15 -27.05
CA GLU A 290 -8.42 -1.52 -26.67
C GLU A 290 -8.32 0.01 -26.70
N LYS A 291 -7.29 0.59 -26.06
CA LYS A 291 -7.09 2.05 -26.07
C LYS A 291 -6.81 2.60 -27.48
N SER A 292 -6.03 1.87 -28.29
CA SER A 292 -5.64 2.32 -29.63
C SER A 292 -6.76 2.23 -30.66
N THR A 293 -7.77 1.40 -30.41
CA THR A 293 -8.88 1.15 -31.36
C THR A 293 -10.20 1.76 -30.94
N GLN A 294 -10.23 2.56 -29.87
CA GLN A 294 -11.46 3.23 -29.39
C GLN A 294 -12.14 4.08 -30.48
N TRP A 295 -11.37 4.69 -31.36
CA TRP A 295 -11.87 5.49 -32.46
C TRP A 295 -12.75 4.68 -33.44
N ALA A 296 -12.45 3.38 -33.62
CA ALA A 296 -13.18 2.52 -34.54
C ALA A 296 -14.62 2.18 -34.07
N VAL A 297 -14.98 2.51 -32.84
CA VAL A 297 -16.34 2.27 -32.31
C VAL A 297 -17.37 3.22 -32.93
N PHE A 298 -16.92 4.37 -33.44
CA PHE A 298 -17.78 5.42 -33.98
C PHE A 298 -17.66 5.61 -35.49
N GLU A 299 -16.89 4.79 -36.18
CA GLU A 299 -16.80 4.69 -37.65
C GLU A 299 -17.52 3.44 -38.19
#